data_d79f6115fcfb7a1774e981b3c1fcc149
#
_entry.id   d79f6115fcfb7a1774e981b3c1fcc149
#
_cell.length_a   1.000
_cell.length_b   1.000
_cell.length_c   1.000
_cell.angle_alpha   90.00
_cell.angle_beta   90.00
_cell.angle_gamma   90.00
#
_symmetry.space_group_name_H-M   'P 1'
#
loop_
_entity.id
_entity.type
_entity.pdbx_description
1 polymer ?
#
loop_
_entity_poly.entity_id
_entity_poly.type
_entity_poly.pdbx_seq_one_letter_code
_entity_poly.pdbx_strand_id
1 'polypeptide(L)'
;MILHNTDFGHILVGSGTQGFFGEGYPFHKILKPFGLNFEGYTFVAKTTTLRPRKGNLPLKTDGITPEELFPDCIKVYFRKGVVLNAVGLSGPGAKFLFEDGRWQKIKKPFFISFMAVGESFEIRYLEAINFAILFKKYLPSFSAPVGLQINFSCPNVKVGLKIPDPKIQAEEMRAILGIISSYAPIPLMPKINVLTPVEVAKEIASDPNCDALCVSNTIPWGALPHKINWTKTGVSPLAHLGGGGLSGKPLLLIVAEWVLNARKAGIEKPINAGGGILSPDDVDVLKGAAADSVSVSSAAILRGWRVKKIIRRANEIFEGE
;
A
#
# COMPACT_ATOMS: atom_id res chain seq x y z
N MET A 1 -3.13 -15.47 4.99
CA MET A 1 -3.91 -14.45 5.77
C MET A 1 -5.37 -14.62 5.42
N ILE A 2 -6.16 -15.14 6.39
CA ILE A 2 -7.61 -15.41 6.19
C ILE A 2 -8.41 -14.25 6.78
N LEU A 3 -9.27 -13.62 5.98
CA LEU A 3 -10.18 -12.54 6.37
C LEU A 3 -11.59 -12.88 5.86
N HIS A 4 -12.64 -12.78 6.71
CA HIS A 4 -14.01 -13.14 6.37
C HIS A 4 -14.12 -14.51 5.65
N ASN A 5 -13.41 -15.54 6.15
CA ASN A 5 -13.33 -16.89 5.57
C ASN A 5 -12.75 -16.94 4.14
N THR A 6 -12.10 -15.88 3.68
CA THR A 6 -11.39 -15.84 2.40
C THR A 6 -9.89 -15.82 2.62
N ASP A 7 -9.18 -16.73 1.95
CA ASP A 7 -7.72 -16.71 1.98
C ASP A 7 -7.17 -15.69 0.95
N PHE A 8 -6.52 -14.67 1.49
CA PHE A 8 -5.80 -13.65 0.71
C PHE A 8 -4.30 -13.97 0.59
N GLY A 9 -3.87 -15.20 0.93
CA GLY A 9 -2.48 -15.63 0.81
C GLY A 9 -1.53 -14.98 1.82
N HIS A 10 -0.26 -15.32 1.69
CA HIS A 10 0.80 -14.94 2.62
C HIS A 10 1.66 -13.78 2.14
N ILE A 11 1.59 -13.45 0.86
CA ILE A 11 2.33 -12.33 0.27
C ILE A 11 1.45 -11.50 -0.66
N LEU A 12 1.40 -10.22 -0.39
CA LEU A 12 0.72 -9.23 -1.21
C LEU A 12 1.74 -8.46 -2.04
N VAL A 13 1.36 -8.04 -3.25
CA VAL A 13 2.14 -7.03 -3.96
C VAL A 13 1.63 -5.66 -3.54
N GLY A 14 2.52 -4.82 -3.00
CA GLY A 14 2.12 -3.53 -2.46
C GLY A 14 1.43 -2.64 -3.50
N SER A 15 0.42 -1.92 -3.05
CA SER A 15 -0.42 -1.05 -3.88
C SER A 15 0.41 -0.16 -4.81
N GLY A 16 0.07 -0.16 -6.09
CA GLY A 16 0.75 0.59 -7.14
C GLY A 16 1.93 -0.11 -7.79
N THR A 17 2.37 -1.27 -7.30
CA THR A 17 3.49 -2.00 -7.92
C THR A 17 3.12 -2.56 -9.30
N GLN A 18 1.88 -2.98 -9.51
CA GLN A 18 1.40 -3.55 -10.77
C GLN A 18 0.30 -2.75 -11.48
N GLY A 19 0.15 -1.47 -11.15
CA GLY A 19 -0.89 -0.64 -11.75
C GLY A 19 -2.28 -0.89 -11.15
N PHE A 20 -3.33 -0.51 -11.87
CA PHE A 20 -4.70 -0.59 -11.40
C PHE A 20 -5.32 -1.98 -11.56
N PHE A 21 -4.91 -2.74 -12.57
CA PHE A 21 -5.53 -4.01 -12.95
C PHE A 21 -4.52 -5.16 -13.10
N GLY A 22 -3.27 -4.95 -12.68
CA GLY A 22 -2.20 -5.93 -12.87
C GLY A 22 -1.44 -5.78 -14.19
N GLU A 23 -1.70 -4.71 -14.96
CA GLU A 23 -1.05 -4.42 -16.24
C GLU A 23 0.45 -4.18 -16.11
N GLY A 24 0.88 -3.75 -14.93
CA GLY A 24 2.27 -3.40 -14.65
C GLY A 24 2.69 -2.07 -15.25
N TYR A 25 3.99 -1.81 -15.15
CA TYR A 25 4.64 -0.63 -15.71
C TYR A 25 5.45 -0.99 -16.97
N PRO A 26 5.75 -0.01 -17.84
CA PRO A 26 6.57 -0.27 -19.05
C PRO A 26 7.90 -0.97 -18.75
N PHE A 27 8.58 -0.62 -17.67
CA PHE A 27 9.84 -1.26 -17.27
C PHE A 27 9.69 -2.73 -16.82
N HIS A 28 8.49 -3.18 -16.41
CA HIS A 28 8.25 -4.60 -16.11
C HIS A 28 8.43 -5.46 -17.35
N LYS A 29 8.07 -4.95 -18.55
CA LYS A 29 8.27 -5.66 -19.82
C LYS A 29 9.74 -5.92 -20.07
N ILE A 30 10.62 -4.97 -19.71
CA ILE A 30 12.08 -5.09 -19.81
C ILE A 30 12.60 -6.11 -18.78
N LEU A 31 12.04 -6.16 -17.58
CA LEU A 31 12.51 -7.05 -16.51
C LEU A 31 11.97 -8.48 -16.59
N LYS A 32 10.86 -8.73 -17.31
CA LYS A 32 10.29 -10.08 -17.48
C LYS A 32 11.28 -11.10 -18.02
N PRO A 33 12.06 -10.82 -19.10
CA PRO A 33 13.07 -11.75 -19.61
C PRO A 33 14.18 -12.06 -18.59
N PHE A 34 14.39 -11.18 -17.62
CA PHE A 34 15.38 -11.34 -16.54
C PHE A 34 14.77 -11.97 -15.27
N GLY A 35 13.56 -12.53 -15.34
CA GLY A 35 12.95 -13.31 -14.28
C GLY A 35 11.97 -12.56 -13.38
N LEU A 36 11.54 -11.34 -13.71
CA LEU A 36 10.44 -10.70 -13.01
C LEU A 36 9.16 -11.52 -13.20
N ASN A 37 8.68 -12.11 -12.12
CA ASN A 37 7.46 -12.89 -12.09
C ASN A 37 6.76 -12.69 -10.75
N PHE A 38 5.45 -12.53 -10.79
CA PHE A 38 4.57 -12.30 -9.66
C PHE A 38 3.64 -13.50 -9.36
N GLU A 39 3.91 -14.70 -9.88
CA GLU A 39 3.11 -15.90 -9.63
C GLU A 39 3.09 -16.25 -8.14
N GLY A 40 1.91 -16.58 -7.58
CA GLY A 40 1.76 -16.99 -6.18
C GLY A 40 1.60 -15.83 -5.18
N TYR A 41 1.27 -14.62 -5.65
CA TYR A 41 1.01 -13.46 -4.81
C TYR A 41 -0.49 -13.06 -4.82
N THR A 42 -0.87 -12.20 -3.90
CA THR A 42 -2.17 -11.53 -3.91
C THR A 42 -2.03 -10.11 -4.46
N PHE A 43 -2.85 -9.82 -5.46
CA PHE A 43 -2.86 -8.52 -6.11
C PHE A 43 -3.47 -7.44 -5.20
N VAL A 44 -2.83 -6.27 -5.15
CA VAL A 44 -3.37 -5.05 -4.55
C VAL A 44 -3.34 -3.95 -5.61
N ALA A 45 -4.51 -3.50 -6.02
CA ALA A 45 -4.64 -2.45 -7.03
C ALA A 45 -3.95 -1.16 -6.60
N LYS A 46 -3.47 -0.37 -7.57
CA LYS A 46 -2.93 0.96 -7.29
C LYS A 46 -3.98 1.80 -6.58
N THR A 47 -3.56 2.53 -5.53
CA THR A 47 -4.48 3.38 -4.78
C THR A 47 -5.19 4.37 -5.71
N THR A 48 -6.51 4.32 -5.68
CA THR A 48 -7.39 5.27 -6.37
C THR A 48 -7.97 6.28 -5.38
N THR A 49 -8.38 7.42 -5.90
CA THR A 49 -9.20 8.43 -5.21
C THR A 49 -10.62 8.40 -5.77
N LEU A 50 -11.58 9.00 -5.08
CA LEU A 50 -12.97 9.05 -5.56
C LEU A 50 -13.05 9.73 -6.94
N ARG A 51 -12.42 10.89 -7.07
CA ARG A 51 -12.38 11.70 -8.30
C ARG A 51 -11.06 11.46 -9.07
N PRO A 52 -10.98 11.74 -10.37
CA PRO A 52 -9.73 11.75 -11.11
C PRO A 52 -8.70 12.68 -10.47
N ARG A 53 -7.43 12.26 -10.50
CA ARG A 53 -6.33 13.05 -9.93
C ARG A 53 -5.12 13.02 -10.87
N LYS A 54 -4.64 14.20 -11.23
CA LYS A 54 -3.46 14.34 -12.09
C LYS A 54 -2.20 13.78 -11.42
N GLY A 55 -1.99 14.12 -10.14
CA GLY A 55 -0.75 13.77 -9.43
C GLY A 55 0.50 14.27 -10.16
N ASN A 56 1.63 13.55 -9.97
CA ASN A 56 2.92 13.88 -10.59
C ASN A 56 3.42 12.81 -11.57
N LEU A 57 2.68 11.70 -11.75
CA LEU A 57 3.00 10.66 -12.72
C LEU A 57 2.17 10.92 -13.98
N PRO A 58 2.80 11.33 -15.10
CA PRO A 58 2.09 11.49 -16.37
C PRO A 58 1.50 10.17 -16.82
N LEU A 59 0.22 10.18 -17.18
CA LEU A 59 -0.51 9.01 -17.69
C LEU A 59 -0.94 9.29 -19.12
N LYS A 60 -0.92 8.25 -19.95
CA LYS A 60 -1.45 8.29 -21.30
C LYS A 60 -2.93 8.62 -21.31
N THR A 61 -3.49 8.82 -22.49
CA THR A 61 -4.92 9.13 -22.70
C THR A 61 -5.88 8.08 -22.12
N ASP A 62 -5.38 6.85 -21.86
CA ASP A 62 -6.14 5.81 -21.17
C ASP A 62 -6.31 6.08 -19.65
N GLY A 63 -5.64 7.09 -19.11
CA GLY A 63 -5.66 7.44 -17.68
C GLY A 63 -5.02 6.42 -16.76
N ILE A 64 -4.34 5.40 -17.29
CA ILE A 64 -3.85 4.21 -16.56
C ILE A 64 -2.36 3.99 -16.78
N THR A 65 -1.93 3.98 -18.04
CA THR A 65 -0.56 3.64 -18.41
C THR A 65 0.35 4.85 -18.24
N PRO A 66 1.47 4.73 -17.49
CA PRO A 66 2.46 5.79 -17.45
C PRO A 66 3.02 6.12 -18.85
N GLU A 67 3.17 7.40 -19.16
CA GLU A 67 3.75 7.85 -20.42
C GLU A 67 5.24 7.53 -20.49
N GLU A 68 5.95 7.75 -19.38
CA GLU A 68 7.39 7.67 -19.31
C GLU A 68 7.87 6.34 -18.72
N LEU A 69 8.98 5.82 -19.27
CA LEU A 69 9.67 4.66 -18.71
C LEU A 69 10.34 5.00 -17.37
N PHE A 70 10.91 6.18 -17.26
CA PHE A 70 11.60 6.70 -16.09
C PHE A 70 11.00 8.05 -15.67
N PRO A 71 9.83 8.07 -15.02
CA PRO A 71 9.15 9.30 -14.67
C PRO A 71 9.95 10.11 -13.63
N ASP A 72 9.96 11.44 -13.78
CA ASP A 72 10.72 12.33 -12.89
C ASP A 72 10.31 12.20 -11.42
N CYS A 73 9.05 11.87 -11.17
CA CYS A 73 8.52 11.67 -9.81
C CYS A 73 9.01 10.38 -9.11
N ILE A 74 9.88 9.57 -9.76
CA ILE A 74 10.47 8.36 -9.17
C ILE A 74 11.99 8.38 -9.35
N LYS A 75 12.72 8.29 -8.25
CA LYS A 75 14.19 8.22 -8.23
C LYS A 75 14.64 6.88 -7.66
N VAL A 76 15.44 6.15 -8.44
CA VAL A 76 15.87 4.78 -8.11
C VAL A 76 17.37 4.75 -7.83
N TYR A 77 17.75 4.26 -6.65
CA TYR A 77 19.13 4.13 -6.21
C TYR A 77 19.48 2.65 -6.03
N PHE A 78 19.78 1.96 -7.12
CA PHE A 78 19.99 0.50 -7.17
C PHE A 78 21.02 0.02 -6.16
N ARG A 79 22.20 0.69 -6.06
CA ARG A 79 23.29 0.30 -5.14
C ARG A 79 22.91 0.46 -3.68
N LYS A 80 22.09 1.47 -3.36
CA LYS A 80 21.61 1.74 -2.00
C LYS A 80 20.36 0.91 -1.64
N GLY A 81 19.72 0.28 -2.63
CA GLY A 81 18.47 -0.44 -2.42
C GLY A 81 17.30 0.49 -2.04
N VAL A 82 17.27 1.70 -2.59
CA VAL A 82 16.32 2.76 -2.23
C VAL A 82 15.54 3.23 -3.45
N VAL A 83 14.24 3.48 -3.24
CA VAL A 83 13.38 4.19 -4.19
C VAL A 83 12.74 5.37 -3.47
N LEU A 84 12.80 6.54 -4.08
CA LEU A 84 12.00 7.71 -3.69
C LEU A 84 10.90 7.91 -4.73
N ASN A 85 9.69 8.18 -4.28
CA ASN A 85 8.59 8.48 -5.19
C ASN A 85 7.72 9.64 -4.69
N ALA A 86 7.22 10.42 -5.61
CA ALA A 86 6.29 11.51 -5.39
C ALA A 86 5.12 11.41 -6.39
N VAL A 87 4.59 10.21 -6.63
CA VAL A 87 3.55 9.94 -7.64
C VAL A 87 2.27 10.76 -7.41
N GLY A 88 1.87 11.00 -6.16
CA GLY A 88 0.74 11.87 -5.83
C GLY A 88 -0.63 11.33 -6.21
N LEU A 89 -0.80 10.01 -6.25
CA LEU A 89 -2.06 9.33 -6.54
C LEU A 89 -2.64 9.61 -7.94
N SER A 90 -1.78 9.82 -8.96
CA SER A 90 -2.25 9.97 -10.36
C SER A 90 -3.17 8.83 -10.75
N GLY A 91 -4.32 9.14 -11.33
CA GLY A 91 -5.27 8.12 -11.77
C GLY A 91 -6.63 8.68 -12.20
N PRO A 92 -7.45 7.85 -12.86
CA PRO A 92 -8.70 8.27 -13.50
C PRO A 92 -9.89 8.38 -12.52
N GLY A 93 -9.69 8.02 -11.23
CA GLY A 93 -10.74 8.02 -10.23
C GLY A 93 -11.54 6.71 -10.19
N ALA A 94 -12.21 6.50 -9.06
CA ALA A 94 -12.87 5.22 -8.75
C ALA A 94 -13.97 4.86 -9.77
N LYS A 95 -14.80 5.83 -10.16
CA LYS A 95 -15.91 5.57 -11.10
C LYS A 95 -15.40 4.94 -12.40
N PHE A 96 -14.39 5.55 -13.02
CA PHE A 96 -13.78 5.04 -14.25
C PHE A 96 -13.25 3.61 -14.07
N LEU A 97 -12.55 3.34 -12.96
CA LEU A 97 -11.94 2.03 -12.71
C LEU A 97 -12.98 0.92 -12.48
N PHE A 98 -14.11 1.24 -11.85
CA PHE A 98 -15.22 0.30 -11.70
C PHE A 98 -15.95 0.06 -13.03
N GLU A 99 -16.15 1.11 -13.84
CA GLU A 99 -16.83 1.02 -15.14
C GLU A 99 -15.99 0.29 -16.20
N ASP A 100 -14.68 0.28 -16.08
CA ASP A 100 -13.76 -0.45 -16.98
C ASP A 100 -14.01 -1.97 -16.96
N GLY A 101 -14.40 -2.55 -15.85
CA GLY A 101 -14.79 -3.95 -15.72
C GLY A 101 -13.63 -4.94 -15.56
N ARG A 102 -12.37 -4.53 -15.62
CA ARG A 102 -11.21 -5.43 -15.44
C ARG A 102 -11.10 -5.96 -14.02
N TRP A 103 -11.42 -5.16 -12.99
CA TRP A 103 -11.43 -5.64 -11.61
C TRP A 103 -12.43 -6.80 -11.41
N GLN A 104 -13.62 -6.70 -12.00
CA GLN A 104 -14.68 -7.71 -11.90
C GLN A 104 -14.28 -9.05 -12.52
N LYS A 105 -13.32 -9.05 -13.45
CA LYS A 105 -12.82 -10.24 -14.15
C LYS A 105 -11.67 -10.95 -13.43
N ILE A 106 -11.13 -10.37 -12.36
CA ILE A 106 -10.07 -11.01 -11.56
C ILE A 106 -10.64 -12.28 -10.93
N LYS A 107 -9.88 -13.39 -11.00
CA LYS A 107 -10.35 -14.73 -10.61
C LYS A 107 -9.83 -15.20 -9.24
N LYS A 108 -8.90 -14.47 -8.64
CA LYS A 108 -8.34 -14.78 -7.31
C LYS A 108 -8.68 -13.67 -6.34
N PRO A 109 -8.78 -13.95 -5.04
CA PRO A 109 -8.98 -12.92 -4.03
C PRO A 109 -7.93 -11.80 -4.17
N PHE A 110 -8.35 -10.55 -4.02
CA PHE A 110 -7.48 -9.39 -4.19
C PHE A 110 -7.98 -8.18 -3.39
N PHE A 111 -7.16 -7.14 -3.34
CA PHE A 111 -7.53 -5.88 -2.70
C PHE A 111 -7.62 -4.74 -3.72
N ILE A 112 -8.66 -3.94 -3.60
CA ILE A 112 -8.68 -2.59 -4.16
C ILE A 112 -8.08 -1.65 -3.11
N SER A 113 -7.25 -0.68 -3.52
CA SER A 113 -6.72 0.32 -2.60
C SER A 113 -7.37 1.67 -2.88
N PHE A 114 -7.88 2.30 -1.82
CA PHE A 114 -8.58 3.59 -1.87
C PHE A 114 -7.97 4.58 -0.87
N MET A 115 -7.99 5.87 -1.23
CA MET A 115 -7.66 6.97 -0.33
C MET A 115 -8.63 8.12 -0.54
N ALA A 116 -9.27 8.56 0.54
CA ALA A 116 -9.93 9.85 0.61
C ALA A 116 -8.88 10.97 0.76
N VAL A 117 -9.03 12.04 0.00
CA VAL A 117 -7.99 13.10 -0.11
C VAL A 117 -8.54 14.51 0.15
N GLY A 118 -9.77 14.62 0.63
CA GLY A 118 -10.39 15.91 0.99
C GLY A 118 -9.58 16.66 2.05
N GLU A 119 -9.61 17.97 2.04
CA GLU A 119 -8.82 18.83 2.92
C GLU A 119 -9.27 18.76 4.38
N SER A 120 -10.58 18.60 4.63
CA SER A 120 -11.14 18.39 5.97
C SER A 120 -11.57 16.94 6.20
N PHE A 121 -11.80 16.56 7.46
CA PHE A 121 -12.35 15.25 7.80
C PHE A 121 -13.72 15.03 7.15
N GLU A 122 -14.59 16.02 7.21
CA GLU A 122 -15.94 15.93 6.65
C GLU A 122 -15.92 15.62 5.16
N ILE A 123 -15.00 16.27 4.42
CA ILE A 123 -14.84 16.02 2.97
C ILE A 123 -14.30 14.60 2.75
N ARG A 124 -13.30 14.15 3.52
CA ARG A 124 -12.78 12.78 3.42
C ARG A 124 -13.84 11.74 3.78
N TYR A 125 -14.65 12.01 4.77
CA TYR A 125 -15.75 11.15 5.18
C TYR A 125 -16.83 11.03 4.08
N LEU A 126 -17.21 12.16 3.46
CA LEU A 126 -18.12 12.17 2.30
C LEU A 126 -17.51 11.46 1.08
N GLU A 127 -16.21 11.60 0.84
CA GLU A 127 -15.53 10.82 -0.21
C GLU A 127 -15.59 9.32 0.08
N ALA A 128 -15.42 8.91 1.33
CA ALA A 128 -15.53 7.50 1.74
C ALA A 128 -16.95 6.95 1.57
N ILE A 129 -18.00 7.72 1.93
CA ILE A 129 -19.40 7.36 1.68
C ILE A 129 -19.64 7.14 0.18
N ASN A 130 -19.26 8.11 -0.65
CA ASN A 130 -19.51 8.03 -2.09
C ASN A 130 -18.72 6.87 -2.74
N PHE A 131 -17.50 6.60 -2.27
CA PHE A 131 -16.75 5.44 -2.70
C PHE A 131 -17.43 4.14 -2.28
N ALA A 132 -17.92 4.05 -1.04
CA ALA A 132 -18.61 2.86 -0.52
C ALA A 132 -19.91 2.58 -1.28
N ILE A 133 -20.69 3.61 -1.61
CA ILE A 133 -21.90 3.49 -2.44
C ILE A 133 -21.54 2.95 -3.83
N LEU A 134 -20.50 3.51 -4.44
CA LEU A 134 -20.01 3.05 -5.74
C LEU A 134 -19.52 1.60 -5.66
N PHE A 135 -18.75 1.26 -4.64
CA PHE A 135 -18.26 -0.09 -4.42
C PHE A 135 -19.41 -1.09 -4.26
N LYS A 136 -20.40 -0.78 -3.41
CA LYS A 136 -21.62 -1.59 -3.19
C LYS A 136 -22.33 -1.90 -4.51
N LYS A 137 -22.46 -0.89 -5.37
CA LYS A 137 -23.10 -1.04 -6.69
C LYS A 137 -22.44 -2.12 -7.54
N TYR A 138 -21.10 -2.16 -7.54
CA TYR A 138 -20.33 -3.10 -8.39
C TYR A 138 -19.99 -4.42 -7.69
N LEU A 139 -20.13 -4.51 -6.36
CA LEU A 139 -19.76 -5.69 -5.58
C LEU A 139 -20.34 -7.01 -6.11
N PRO A 140 -21.64 -7.10 -6.51
CA PRO A 140 -22.20 -8.34 -7.04
C PRO A 140 -21.59 -8.81 -8.38
N SER A 141 -20.86 -7.95 -9.07
CA SER A 141 -20.27 -8.27 -10.38
C SER A 141 -18.84 -8.84 -10.30
N PHE A 142 -18.24 -8.87 -9.12
CA PHE A 142 -16.90 -9.44 -8.95
C PHE A 142 -16.91 -10.97 -9.06
N SER A 143 -15.96 -11.50 -9.85
CA SER A 143 -15.79 -12.94 -10.03
C SER A 143 -15.01 -13.63 -8.90
N ALA A 144 -14.36 -12.84 -8.04
CA ALA A 144 -13.59 -13.32 -6.90
C ALA A 144 -13.85 -12.45 -5.67
N PRO A 145 -13.62 -12.97 -4.47
CA PRO A 145 -13.65 -12.17 -3.25
C PRO A 145 -12.73 -10.95 -3.34
N VAL A 146 -13.19 -9.82 -2.87
CA VAL A 146 -12.44 -8.57 -2.88
C VAL A 146 -12.41 -7.96 -1.49
N GLY A 147 -11.22 -7.52 -1.04
CA GLY A 147 -11.05 -6.70 0.15
C GLY A 147 -10.71 -5.26 -0.22
N LEU A 148 -10.78 -4.37 0.75
CA LEU A 148 -10.42 -2.97 0.56
C LEU A 148 -9.22 -2.60 1.45
N GLN A 149 -8.12 -2.17 0.83
CA GLN A 149 -7.01 -1.54 1.52
C GLN A 149 -7.23 -0.03 1.56
N ILE A 150 -7.49 0.51 2.76
CA ILE A 150 -7.73 1.94 2.93
C ILE A 150 -6.41 2.63 3.27
N ASN A 151 -5.94 3.48 2.38
CA ASN A 151 -4.65 4.15 2.52
C ASN A 151 -4.82 5.47 3.31
N PHE A 152 -4.31 5.50 4.54
CA PHE A 152 -4.37 6.68 5.42
C PHE A 152 -3.06 7.47 5.49
N SER A 153 -2.00 7.04 4.83
CA SER A 153 -0.65 7.53 5.11
C SER A 153 0.20 7.81 3.86
N CYS A 154 -0.41 8.23 2.74
CA CYS A 154 0.37 8.60 1.56
C CYS A 154 1.07 9.96 1.76
N PRO A 155 2.42 10.02 1.85
CA PRO A 155 3.13 11.25 2.10
C PRO A 155 3.14 12.22 0.89
N ASN A 156 2.71 11.74 -0.27
CA ASN A 156 2.78 12.46 -1.54
C ASN A 156 1.48 13.20 -1.88
N VAL A 157 0.53 13.24 -0.97
CA VAL A 157 -0.68 14.07 -1.11
C VAL A 157 -0.34 15.44 -0.57
N LYS A 158 -0.29 16.45 -1.44
CA LYS A 158 -0.22 17.87 -1.08
C LYS A 158 -1.55 18.29 -0.45
N VAL A 159 -1.83 17.80 0.70
CA VAL A 159 -2.84 18.39 1.57
C VAL A 159 -2.01 18.98 2.69
N GLY A 160 -2.21 20.23 3.02
CA GLY A 160 -1.59 20.91 4.17
C GLY A 160 -2.05 20.29 5.49
N LEU A 161 -2.24 19.00 5.51
CA LEU A 161 -2.59 18.21 6.67
C LEU A 161 -1.39 18.27 7.62
N LYS A 162 -1.46 19.18 8.59
CA LYS A 162 -0.82 18.95 9.87
C LYS A 162 -1.20 17.52 10.25
N ILE A 163 -0.21 16.70 10.60
CA ILE A 163 -0.48 15.36 11.15
C ILE A 163 -1.43 15.61 12.31
N PRO A 164 -2.69 15.13 12.26
CA PRO A 164 -3.63 15.35 13.35
C PRO A 164 -3.08 14.78 14.64
N ASP A 165 -3.56 15.28 15.76
CA ASP A 165 -3.35 14.63 17.05
C ASP A 165 -3.59 13.11 16.88
N PRO A 166 -2.73 12.25 17.43
CA PRO A 166 -2.85 10.80 17.29
C PRO A 166 -4.25 10.24 17.57
N LYS A 167 -4.93 10.80 18.57
CA LYS A 167 -6.31 10.40 18.92
C LYS A 167 -7.30 10.77 17.82
N ILE A 168 -7.24 12.01 17.34
CA ILE A 168 -8.08 12.48 16.23
C ILE A 168 -7.86 11.61 15.01
N GLN A 169 -6.61 11.23 14.75
CA GLN A 169 -6.28 10.35 13.63
C GLN A 169 -6.94 8.97 13.76
N ALA A 170 -6.93 8.35 14.94
CA ALA A 170 -7.57 7.07 15.17
C ALA A 170 -9.10 7.17 15.01
N GLU A 171 -9.72 8.20 15.57
CA GLU A 171 -11.16 8.46 15.45
C GLU A 171 -11.60 8.64 14.00
N GLU A 172 -10.89 9.44 13.21
CA GLU A 172 -11.17 9.61 11.78
C GLU A 172 -11.07 8.29 11.00
N MET A 173 -10.03 7.50 11.27
CA MET A 173 -9.85 6.21 10.61
C MET A 173 -10.97 5.24 10.95
N ARG A 174 -11.35 5.13 12.22
CA ARG A 174 -12.45 4.27 12.67
C ARG A 174 -13.79 4.69 12.07
N ALA A 175 -14.07 5.99 12.02
CA ALA A 175 -15.28 6.50 11.39
C ALA A 175 -15.35 6.11 9.89
N ILE A 176 -14.22 6.21 9.17
CA ILE A 176 -14.14 5.80 7.77
C ILE A 176 -14.29 4.28 7.61
N LEU A 177 -13.69 3.47 8.49
CA LEU A 177 -13.89 2.02 8.50
C LEU A 177 -15.38 1.67 8.71
N GLY A 178 -16.02 2.24 9.73
CA GLY A 178 -17.41 2.01 10.06
C GLY A 178 -18.36 2.36 8.92
N ILE A 179 -18.17 3.53 8.28
CA ILE A 179 -19.05 3.93 7.18
C ILE A 179 -18.87 3.04 5.94
N ILE A 180 -17.63 2.66 5.61
CA ILE A 180 -17.39 1.75 4.47
C ILE A 180 -18.00 0.38 4.74
N SER A 181 -17.79 -0.19 5.93
CA SER A 181 -18.34 -1.49 6.34
C SER A 181 -19.88 -1.51 6.29
N SER A 182 -20.54 -0.41 6.66
CA SER A 182 -22.01 -0.33 6.63
C SER A 182 -22.60 -0.42 5.22
N TYR A 183 -21.84 -0.04 4.19
CA TYR A 183 -22.27 -0.15 2.79
C TYR A 183 -21.81 -1.45 2.13
N ALA A 184 -20.62 -1.95 2.48
CA ALA A 184 -19.99 -3.11 1.86
C ALA A 184 -19.30 -3.96 2.95
N PRO A 185 -19.92 -5.08 3.37
CA PRO A 185 -19.38 -5.97 4.39
C PRO A 185 -18.25 -6.86 3.81
N ILE A 186 -17.15 -6.25 3.46
CA ILE A 186 -15.95 -6.84 2.90
C ILE A 186 -14.77 -6.65 3.84
N PRO A 187 -13.70 -7.46 3.73
CA PRO A 187 -12.49 -7.26 4.53
C PRO A 187 -11.90 -5.86 4.34
N LEU A 188 -11.67 -5.15 5.45
CA LEU A 188 -11.07 -3.81 5.48
C LEU A 188 -9.69 -3.87 6.12
N MET A 189 -8.69 -3.39 5.39
CA MET A 189 -7.29 -3.37 5.82
C MET A 189 -6.73 -1.94 5.75
N PRO A 190 -6.78 -1.17 6.85
CA PRO A 190 -6.12 0.14 6.91
C PRO A 190 -4.62 0.02 6.66
N LYS A 191 -4.12 0.89 5.76
CA LYS A 191 -2.69 1.00 5.47
C LYS A 191 -2.11 2.25 6.10
N ILE A 192 -1.21 2.04 7.04
CA ILE A 192 -0.50 3.05 7.80
C ILE A 192 1.00 3.03 7.49
N ASN A 193 1.77 3.95 8.03
CA ASN A 193 3.22 3.90 7.97
C ASN A 193 3.83 3.77 9.38
N VAL A 194 5.13 3.49 9.43
CA VAL A 194 5.87 3.30 10.69
C VAL A 194 5.95 4.54 11.58
N LEU A 195 5.51 5.70 11.09
CA LEU A 195 5.42 6.93 11.90
C LEU A 195 4.11 6.96 12.70
N THR A 196 3.15 6.11 12.39
CA THR A 196 1.93 5.95 13.19
C THR A 196 2.31 5.32 14.53
N PRO A 197 2.04 5.99 15.65
CA PRO A 197 2.28 5.43 16.98
C PRO A 197 1.56 4.10 17.17
N VAL A 198 2.19 3.18 17.89
CA VAL A 198 1.62 1.83 18.11
C VAL A 198 0.28 1.92 18.87
N GLU A 199 0.14 2.88 19.76
CA GLU A 199 -1.10 3.15 20.53
C GLU A 199 -2.26 3.51 19.59
N VAL A 200 -2.01 4.38 18.60
CA VAL A 200 -2.99 4.73 17.55
C VAL A 200 -3.35 3.51 16.72
N ALA A 201 -2.35 2.72 16.32
CA ALA A 201 -2.58 1.49 15.57
C ALA A 201 -3.39 0.46 16.38
N LYS A 202 -3.18 0.40 17.71
CA LYS A 202 -3.97 -0.44 18.62
C LYS A 202 -5.43 0.00 18.68
N GLU A 203 -5.69 1.29 18.77
CA GLU A 203 -7.05 1.84 18.75
C GLU A 203 -7.76 1.51 17.41
N ILE A 204 -7.04 1.63 16.29
CA ILE A 204 -7.58 1.26 14.97
C ILE A 204 -7.85 -0.24 14.89
N ALA A 205 -6.92 -1.07 15.35
CA ALA A 205 -7.05 -2.52 15.33
C ALA A 205 -8.17 -3.04 16.25
N SER A 206 -8.51 -2.30 17.32
CA SER A 206 -9.62 -2.65 18.21
C SER A 206 -11.00 -2.40 17.59
N ASP A 207 -11.08 -1.65 16.48
CA ASP A 207 -12.34 -1.42 15.79
C ASP A 207 -12.85 -2.74 15.18
N PRO A 208 -14.14 -3.09 15.37
CA PRO A 208 -14.71 -4.33 14.81
C PRO A 208 -14.66 -4.37 13.28
N ASN A 209 -14.59 -3.21 12.61
CA ASN A 209 -14.50 -3.12 11.16
C ASN A 209 -13.05 -3.13 10.64
N CYS A 210 -12.06 -3.26 11.51
CA CYS A 210 -10.67 -3.46 11.12
C CYS A 210 -10.37 -4.96 11.09
N ASP A 211 -10.14 -5.54 9.93
CA ASP A 211 -9.86 -6.98 9.80
C ASP A 211 -8.37 -7.29 9.82
N ALA A 212 -7.53 -6.38 9.36
CA ALA A 212 -6.08 -6.49 9.37
C ALA A 212 -5.44 -5.11 9.28
N LEU A 213 -4.16 -4.99 9.65
CA LEU A 213 -3.36 -3.79 9.43
C LEU A 213 -2.36 -4.03 8.29
N CYS A 214 -2.13 -3.03 7.44
CA CYS A 214 -1.03 -3.02 6.49
C CYS A 214 0.02 -1.97 6.90
N VAL A 215 1.23 -2.42 7.15
CA VAL A 215 2.40 -1.61 7.49
C VAL A 215 3.60 -2.08 6.66
N SER A 216 4.29 -1.26 5.89
CA SER A 216 4.36 0.18 5.96
C SER A 216 4.05 0.81 4.60
N ASN A 217 3.49 2.02 4.64
CA ASN A 217 3.59 2.94 3.52
C ASN A 217 5.01 3.54 3.46
N THR A 218 5.33 4.25 2.36
CA THR A 218 6.56 5.03 2.26
C THR A 218 6.61 6.11 3.34
N ILE A 219 7.81 6.47 3.79
CA ILE A 219 7.98 7.53 4.78
C ILE A 219 8.45 8.82 4.11
N PRO A 220 7.99 9.99 4.59
CA PRO A 220 8.39 11.28 4.03
C PRO A 220 9.90 11.49 4.10
N TRP A 221 10.45 12.20 3.12
CA TRP A 221 11.85 12.63 3.15
C TRP A 221 12.18 13.37 4.44
N GLY A 222 13.30 13.03 5.06
CA GLY A 222 13.77 13.64 6.30
C GLY A 222 13.21 13.01 7.59
N ALA A 223 12.19 12.14 7.50
CA ALA A 223 11.67 11.45 8.68
C ALA A 223 12.68 10.45 9.25
N LEU A 224 12.64 10.21 10.57
CA LEU A 224 13.51 9.28 11.30
C LEU A 224 15.02 9.51 11.03
N PRO A 225 15.56 10.73 11.18
CA PRO A 225 16.93 11.06 10.82
C PRO A 225 17.99 10.27 11.61
N HIS A 226 17.63 9.75 12.78
CA HIS A 226 18.49 8.90 13.61
C HIS A 226 18.54 7.43 13.14
N LYS A 227 17.54 7.00 12.32
CA LYS A 227 17.48 5.62 11.76
C LYS A 227 17.83 5.57 10.28
N ILE A 228 17.66 6.69 9.56
CA ILE A 228 17.87 6.74 8.11
C ILE A 228 18.91 7.83 7.79
N ASN A 229 20.00 7.40 7.17
CA ASN A 229 21.00 8.33 6.68
C ASN A 229 20.52 8.99 5.39
N TRP A 230 19.92 10.19 5.52
CA TRP A 230 19.56 11.03 4.40
C TRP A 230 20.79 11.64 3.72
N THR A 231 20.65 12.13 2.51
CA THR A 231 21.80 12.72 1.79
C THR A 231 22.43 13.88 2.58
N LYS A 232 23.74 14.09 2.41
CA LYS A 232 24.51 15.15 3.09
C LYS A 232 23.94 16.57 2.86
N THR A 233 23.24 16.79 1.74
CA THR A 233 22.66 18.10 1.39
C THR A 233 21.36 18.39 2.14
N GLY A 234 20.73 17.39 2.77
CA GLY A 234 19.46 17.54 3.46
C GLY A 234 18.26 17.81 2.51
N VAL A 235 18.50 18.04 1.24
CA VAL A 235 17.45 18.37 0.25
C VAL A 235 17.05 17.12 -0.53
N SER A 236 15.74 16.88 -0.62
CA SER A 236 15.23 15.77 -1.43
C SER A 236 15.48 15.98 -2.93
N PRO A 237 15.89 14.93 -3.66
CA PRO A 237 15.88 14.95 -5.14
C PRO A 237 14.50 15.22 -5.75
N LEU A 238 13.43 15.07 -4.96
CA LEU A 238 12.04 15.33 -5.33
C LEU A 238 11.47 16.55 -4.59
N ALA A 239 12.31 17.49 -4.12
CA ALA A 239 11.87 18.68 -3.39
C ALA A 239 10.84 19.51 -4.17
N HIS A 240 11.02 19.63 -5.48
CA HIS A 240 10.09 20.33 -6.39
C HIS A 240 8.69 19.66 -6.46
N LEU A 241 8.57 18.40 -6.02
CA LEU A 241 7.33 17.64 -5.94
C LEU A 241 6.85 17.41 -4.49
N GLY A 242 7.40 18.13 -3.52
CA GLY A 242 7.04 18.00 -2.11
C GLY A 242 7.88 17.01 -1.31
N GLY A 243 9.06 16.62 -1.80
CA GLY A 243 10.04 15.81 -1.08
C GLY A 243 9.97 14.31 -1.35
N GLY A 244 8.79 13.77 -1.57
CA GLY A 244 8.58 12.35 -1.88
C GLY A 244 8.66 11.41 -0.67
N GLY A 245 8.31 10.15 -0.89
CA GLY A 245 8.35 9.07 0.08
C GLY A 245 9.44 8.05 -0.21
N LEU A 246 10.17 7.63 0.83
CA LEU A 246 11.21 6.62 0.76
C LEU A 246 10.62 5.22 0.90
N SER A 247 11.08 4.31 0.07
CA SER A 247 10.91 2.86 0.18
C SER A 247 12.24 2.13 -0.08
N GLY A 248 12.29 0.83 0.22
CA GLY A 248 13.46 0.00 0.03
C GLY A 248 14.19 -0.36 1.32
N LYS A 249 15.43 -0.83 1.20
CA LYS A 249 16.22 -1.48 2.25
C LYS A 249 16.18 -0.82 3.64
N PRO A 250 16.26 0.53 3.75
CA PRO A 250 16.26 1.17 5.07
C PRO A 250 15.03 0.90 5.92
N LEU A 251 13.88 0.54 5.29
CA LEU A 251 12.64 0.31 6.02
C LEU A 251 12.54 -1.07 6.70
N LEU A 252 13.30 -2.06 6.29
CA LEU A 252 13.12 -3.45 6.73
C LEU A 252 13.14 -3.58 8.27
N LEU A 253 14.24 -3.16 8.89
CA LEU A 253 14.39 -3.27 10.35
C LEU A 253 13.47 -2.32 11.11
N ILE A 254 13.14 -1.16 10.53
CA ILE A 254 12.21 -0.21 11.11
C ILE A 254 10.80 -0.79 11.15
N VAL A 255 10.39 -1.46 10.08
CA VAL A 255 9.08 -2.15 10.03
C VAL A 255 9.07 -3.35 10.99
N ALA A 256 10.13 -4.16 11.01
CA ALA A 256 10.23 -5.29 11.94
C ALA A 256 10.11 -4.83 13.39
N GLU A 257 10.84 -3.79 13.79
CA GLU A 257 10.75 -3.19 15.13
C GLU A 257 9.33 -2.69 15.44
N TRP A 258 8.70 -2.01 14.46
CA TRP A 258 7.34 -1.53 14.63
C TRP A 258 6.35 -2.67 14.86
N VAL A 259 6.44 -3.75 14.08
CA VAL A 259 5.59 -4.94 14.22
C VAL A 259 5.79 -5.62 15.57
N LEU A 260 7.05 -5.80 16.01
CA LEU A 260 7.35 -6.34 17.35
C LEU A 260 6.73 -5.50 18.47
N ASN A 261 6.82 -4.18 18.37
CA ASN A 261 6.22 -3.28 19.35
C ASN A 261 4.69 -3.33 19.30
N ALA A 262 4.10 -3.45 18.12
CA ALA A 262 2.66 -3.63 17.96
C ALA A 262 2.16 -4.92 18.64
N ARG A 263 2.88 -6.04 18.48
CA ARG A 263 2.57 -7.31 19.16
C ARG A 263 2.73 -7.20 20.68
N LYS A 264 3.81 -6.59 21.16
CA LYS A 264 4.00 -6.32 22.61
C LYS A 264 2.90 -5.45 23.20
N ALA A 265 2.35 -4.52 22.43
CA ALA A 265 1.22 -3.69 22.84
C ALA A 265 -0.14 -4.43 22.83
N GLY A 266 -0.17 -5.70 22.36
CA GLY A 266 -1.37 -6.55 22.34
C GLY A 266 -2.24 -6.37 21.08
N ILE A 267 -1.67 -5.97 19.95
CA ILE A 267 -2.38 -6.00 18.67
C ILE A 267 -2.43 -7.46 18.19
N GLU A 268 -3.61 -8.07 18.22
CA GLU A 268 -3.85 -9.47 17.81
C GLU A 268 -4.33 -9.57 16.35
N LYS A 269 -4.91 -8.51 15.79
CA LYS A 269 -5.36 -8.48 14.39
C LYS A 269 -4.19 -8.80 13.44
N PRO A 270 -4.45 -9.49 12.30
CA PRO A 270 -3.43 -9.77 11.31
C PRO A 270 -2.67 -8.51 10.87
N ILE A 271 -1.34 -8.61 10.79
CA ILE A 271 -0.47 -7.55 10.31
C ILE A 271 0.19 -8.00 9.01
N ASN A 272 -0.16 -7.33 7.92
CA ASN A 272 0.56 -7.43 6.65
C ASN A 272 1.72 -6.44 6.67
N ALA A 273 2.94 -6.97 6.82
CA ALA A 273 4.15 -6.15 6.96
C ALA A 273 4.90 -6.02 5.62
N GLY A 274 5.27 -4.80 5.25
CA GLY A 274 6.03 -4.56 4.04
C GLY A 274 6.90 -3.30 4.12
N GLY A 275 8.06 -3.39 3.50
CA GLY A 275 9.05 -2.32 3.45
C GLY A 275 10.44 -2.92 3.52
N GLY A 276 11.24 -2.71 2.48
CA GLY A 276 12.62 -3.12 2.44
C GLY A 276 12.90 -4.56 2.04
N ILE A 277 11.91 -5.38 1.75
CA ILE A 277 12.09 -6.75 1.25
C ILE A 277 12.74 -6.68 -0.14
N LEU A 278 14.00 -7.12 -0.26
CA LEU A 278 14.79 -7.16 -1.50
C LEU A 278 15.39 -8.55 -1.75
N SER A 279 15.28 -9.47 -0.79
CA SER A 279 15.74 -10.87 -0.86
C SER A 279 14.76 -11.79 -0.13
N PRO A 280 14.83 -13.12 -0.35
CA PRO A 280 14.06 -14.09 0.42
C PRO A 280 14.27 -13.97 1.93
N ASP A 281 15.51 -13.80 2.38
CA ASP A 281 15.87 -13.72 3.81
C ASP A 281 15.21 -12.51 4.51
N ASP A 282 14.89 -11.45 3.77
CA ASP A 282 14.19 -10.28 4.32
C ASP A 282 12.75 -10.63 4.75
N VAL A 283 12.18 -11.70 4.17
CA VAL A 283 10.86 -12.22 4.58
C VAL A 283 10.94 -12.86 5.96
N ASP A 284 12.02 -13.60 6.22
CA ASP A 284 12.27 -14.25 7.52
C ASP A 284 12.37 -13.20 8.64
N VAL A 285 12.96 -12.04 8.36
CA VAL A 285 13.04 -10.93 9.32
C VAL A 285 11.66 -10.46 9.75
N LEU A 286 10.72 -10.30 8.81
CA LEU A 286 9.36 -9.86 9.14
C LEU A 286 8.52 -10.96 9.77
N LYS A 287 8.72 -12.22 9.38
CA LYS A 287 8.11 -13.37 10.06
C LYS A 287 8.61 -13.48 11.50
N GLY A 288 9.92 -13.35 11.74
CA GLY A 288 10.51 -13.30 13.07
C GLY A 288 10.01 -12.12 13.94
N ALA A 289 9.53 -11.06 13.32
CA ALA A 289 8.85 -9.96 14.01
C ALA A 289 7.36 -10.24 14.28
N ALA A 290 6.86 -11.43 13.99
CA ALA A 290 5.47 -11.86 14.14
C ALA A 290 4.49 -11.13 13.20
N ALA A 291 4.90 -10.85 11.97
CA ALA A 291 3.97 -10.51 10.89
C ALA A 291 3.17 -11.76 10.47
N ASP A 292 1.91 -11.61 10.07
CA ASP A 292 1.05 -12.71 9.59
C ASP A 292 1.12 -12.88 8.08
N SER A 293 1.54 -11.85 7.38
CA SER A 293 1.79 -11.84 5.95
C SER A 293 2.74 -10.71 5.59
N VAL A 294 3.26 -10.73 4.37
CA VAL A 294 4.18 -9.68 3.94
C VAL A 294 3.71 -9.01 2.65
N SER A 295 4.23 -7.80 2.39
CA SER A 295 4.02 -7.14 1.09
C SER A 295 5.33 -6.71 0.44
N VAL A 296 5.44 -6.96 -0.88
CA VAL A 296 6.61 -6.65 -1.70
C VAL A 296 6.29 -5.59 -2.74
N SER A 297 7.13 -4.56 -2.83
CA SER A 297 7.00 -3.50 -3.85
C SER A 297 8.36 -3.12 -4.45
N SER A 298 9.26 -2.57 -3.65
CA SER A 298 10.54 -2.03 -4.12
C SER A 298 11.44 -3.07 -4.80
N ALA A 299 11.30 -4.36 -4.47
CA ALA A 299 12.00 -5.44 -5.16
C ALA A 299 11.64 -5.51 -6.65
N ALA A 300 10.40 -5.22 -7.02
CA ALA A 300 9.98 -5.24 -8.43
C ALA A 300 10.74 -4.22 -9.30
N ILE A 301 11.23 -3.14 -8.70
CA ILE A 301 12.05 -2.12 -9.36
C ILE A 301 13.53 -2.43 -9.18
N LEU A 302 13.94 -2.71 -7.93
CA LEU A 302 15.36 -2.79 -7.55
C LEU A 302 16.00 -4.16 -7.82
N ARG A 303 15.22 -5.23 -7.74
CA ARG A 303 15.69 -6.64 -7.76
C ARG A 303 14.64 -7.54 -8.42
N GLY A 304 14.09 -7.14 -9.57
CA GLY A 304 13.00 -7.85 -10.25
C GLY A 304 13.21 -9.36 -10.38
N TRP A 305 14.47 -9.78 -10.63
CA TRP A 305 14.86 -11.21 -10.72
C TRP A 305 14.74 -12.00 -9.40
N ARG A 306 14.55 -11.32 -8.27
CA ARG A 306 14.35 -11.96 -6.94
C ARG A 306 12.89 -12.08 -6.57
N VAL A 307 11.97 -11.38 -7.23
CA VAL A 307 10.54 -11.32 -6.85
C VAL A 307 9.94 -12.72 -6.74
N LYS A 308 10.14 -13.59 -7.74
CA LYS A 308 9.65 -14.98 -7.69
C LYS A 308 10.18 -15.77 -6.49
N LYS A 309 11.47 -15.60 -6.15
CA LYS A 309 12.08 -16.28 -4.99
C LYS A 309 11.55 -15.74 -3.67
N ILE A 310 11.30 -14.44 -3.58
CA ILE A 310 10.70 -13.79 -2.41
C ILE A 310 9.27 -14.32 -2.20
N ILE A 311 8.46 -14.38 -3.26
CA ILE A 311 7.09 -14.90 -3.22
C ILE A 311 7.10 -16.37 -2.75
N ARG A 312 7.96 -17.20 -3.33
CA ARG A 312 8.08 -18.60 -2.93
C ARG A 312 8.45 -18.72 -1.45
N ARG A 313 9.46 -17.98 -1.00
CA ARG A 313 9.89 -18.02 0.41
C ARG A 313 8.76 -17.61 1.36
N ALA A 314 8.02 -16.55 1.03
CA ALA A 314 6.89 -16.13 1.85
C ALA A 314 5.81 -17.21 1.96
N ASN A 315 5.43 -17.83 0.85
CA ASN A 315 4.45 -18.93 0.90
C ASN A 315 4.98 -20.10 1.73
N GLU A 316 6.24 -20.52 1.54
CA GLU A 316 6.85 -21.62 2.30
C GLU A 316 6.81 -21.41 3.82
N ILE A 317 7.18 -20.23 4.31
CA ILE A 317 7.33 -20.00 5.76
C ILE A 317 6.05 -19.59 6.49
N PHE A 318 5.02 -19.17 5.76
CA PHE A 318 3.74 -18.82 6.34
C PHE A 318 2.68 -19.94 6.15
N GLU A 319 2.88 -20.93 5.26
CA GLU A 319 2.00 -22.10 5.09
C GLU A 319 2.13 -23.15 6.22
N GLY A 320 3.15 -23.04 7.06
CA GLY A 320 3.48 -24.05 8.08
C GLY A 320 2.88 -23.84 9.47
N GLU A 321 1.82 -23.02 9.59
CA GLU A 321 1.14 -22.75 10.88
C GLU A 321 -0.30 -23.19 10.89
#